data_7be8a203bb4d36d03aa8124a2c4221fa
#
_entry.id   7be8a203bb4d36d03aa8124a2c4221fa
#
_cell.length_a   1.000
_cell.length_b   1.000
_cell.length_c   1.000
_cell.angle_alpha   90.00
_cell.angle_beta   90.00
_cell.angle_gamma   90.00
#
_symmetry.space_group_name_H-M   'P 1'
#
loop_
_entity.id
_entity.type
_entity.pdbx_description
1 polymer ?
#
loop_
_entity_poly.entity_id
_entity_poly.type
_entity_poly.pdbx_seq_one_letter_code
_entity_poly.pdbx_strand_id
1 'polypeptide(L)'
;MDNTTYSNDLDENRYKYKQMVVVNIIQLLTIVVLTGAIIYFSMNQKIILKSPYSTNKDEIISDGIEDPERLNQFAYYISTLTQNITYANANEQLQMLLPLLESQNFDEVKKNLKLEALYIIRNKITQNFYVGDVDIDQLQKVIKVKGIRQRKVSGEVLKNANNDYETVVLTIEYIVKYGSYFRIKNLGVEKTK
;
A
#
# COMPACT_ATOMS: atom_id res chain seq x y z
N MET A 1 49.24 51.63 -38.72
CA MET A 1 48.51 50.75 -37.82
C MET A 1 49.54 50.20 -36.87
N ASP A 2 49.46 50.64 -35.55
CA ASP A 2 50.55 50.36 -34.61
C ASP A 2 50.56 48.88 -34.17
N ASN A 3 51.74 48.24 -34.37
CA ASN A 3 51.97 46.85 -33.95
C ASN A 3 51.68 46.58 -32.43
N THR A 4 51.76 47.63 -31.64
CA THR A 4 51.51 47.60 -30.18
C THR A 4 50.02 47.42 -29.82
N THR A 5 49.13 48.07 -30.60
CA THR A 5 47.66 47.92 -30.40
C THR A 5 47.19 46.51 -30.74
N TYR A 6 47.70 45.93 -31.82
CA TYR A 6 47.37 44.59 -32.28
C TYR A 6 47.82 43.48 -31.27
N SER A 7 48.99 43.64 -30.67
CA SER A 7 49.51 42.71 -29.68
C SER A 7 48.67 42.75 -28.35
N ASN A 8 48.25 43.96 -27.93
CA ASN A 8 47.39 44.12 -26.73
C ASN A 8 46.01 43.50 -26.91
N ASP A 9 45.40 43.67 -28.11
CA ASP A 9 44.09 43.06 -28.42
C ASP A 9 44.17 41.53 -28.46
N LEU A 10 45.26 40.96 -28.91
CA LEU A 10 45.49 39.52 -28.92
C LEU A 10 45.66 38.97 -27.47
N ASP A 11 46.35 39.66 -26.62
CA ASP A 11 46.57 39.23 -25.23
C ASP A 11 45.29 39.38 -24.41
N GLU A 12 44.50 40.42 -24.65
CA GLU A 12 43.19 40.59 -24.03
C GLU A 12 42.21 39.49 -24.46
N ASN A 13 42.18 39.12 -25.74
CA ASN A 13 41.34 38.03 -26.24
C ASN A 13 41.78 36.65 -25.69
N ARG A 14 43.07 36.40 -25.55
CA ARG A 14 43.60 35.19 -24.94
C ARG A 14 43.22 35.09 -23.44
N TYR A 15 43.25 36.25 -22.76
CA TYR A 15 42.84 36.30 -21.36
C TYR A 15 41.35 36.03 -21.18
N LYS A 16 40.49 36.66 -21.99
CA LYS A 16 39.05 36.41 -22.02
C LYS A 16 38.72 34.96 -22.34
N TYR A 17 39.41 34.34 -23.29
CA TYR A 17 39.25 32.95 -23.62
C TYR A 17 39.61 32.01 -22.45
N LYS A 18 40.74 32.27 -21.78
CA LYS A 18 41.12 31.50 -20.58
C LYS A 18 40.09 31.63 -19.47
N GLN A 19 39.56 32.83 -19.23
CA GLN A 19 38.50 33.03 -18.25
C GLN A 19 37.22 32.26 -18.61
N MET A 20 36.79 32.28 -19.88
CA MET A 20 35.63 31.49 -20.34
C MET A 20 35.84 30.00 -20.12
N VAL A 21 37.01 29.46 -20.43
CA VAL A 21 37.32 28.05 -20.21
C VAL A 21 37.23 27.68 -18.73
N VAL A 22 37.80 28.53 -17.86
CA VAL A 22 37.73 28.29 -16.40
C VAL A 22 36.28 28.31 -15.91
N VAL A 23 35.48 29.30 -16.36
CA VAL A 23 34.05 29.39 -15.99
C VAL A 23 33.28 28.14 -16.45
N ASN A 24 33.51 27.68 -17.70
CA ASN A 24 32.87 26.48 -18.20
C ASN A 24 33.25 25.22 -17.43
N ILE A 25 34.50 25.07 -17.00
CA ILE A 25 34.96 23.95 -16.19
C ILE A 25 34.26 23.98 -14.82
N ILE A 26 34.14 25.15 -14.18
CA ILE A 26 33.44 25.30 -12.90
C ILE A 26 31.96 24.94 -13.05
N GLN A 27 31.30 25.40 -14.12
CA GLN A 27 29.90 25.05 -14.40
C GLN A 27 29.73 23.56 -14.61
N LEU A 28 30.59 22.90 -15.36
CA LEU A 28 30.55 21.46 -15.58
C LEU A 28 30.69 20.68 -14.24
N LEU A 29 31.63 21.08 -13.40
CA LEU A 29 31.84 20.51 -12.09
C LEU A 29 30.61 20.67 -11.18
N THR A 30 29.98 21.84 -11.20
CA THR A 30 28.76 22.13 -10.46
C THR A 30 27.61 21.22 -10.92
N ILE A 31 27.44 21.03 -12.22
CA ILE A 31 26.41 20.13 -12.77
C ILE A 31 26.64 18.69 -12.31
N VAL A 32 27.88 18.20 -12.34
CA VAL A 32 28.21 16.84 -11.90
C VAL A 32 27.89 16.65 -10.41
N VAL A 33 28.24 17.63 -9.56
CA VAL A 33 27.94 17.57 -8.13
C VAL A 33 26.44 17.61 -7.85
N LEU A 34 25.69 18.47 -8.54
CA LEU A 34 24.23 18.56 -8.38
C LEU A 34 23.54 17.29 -8.85
N THR A 35 23.97 16.72 -9.98
CA THR A 35 23.42 15.45 -10.48
C THR A 35 23.71 14.32 -9.50
N GLY A 36 24.92 14.24 -8.96
CA GLY A 36 25.26 13.26 -7.92
C GLY A 36 24.43 13.42 -6.66
N ALA A 37 24.18 14.66 -6.23
CA ALA A 37 23.32 14.94 -5.08
C ALA A 37 21.87 14.52 -5.33
N ILE A 38 21.32 14.80 -6.52
CA ILE A 38 19.95 14.39 -6.89
C ILE A 38 19.82 12.87 -6.88
N ILE A 39 20.79 12.15 -7.46
CA ILE A 39 20.81 10.68 -7.46
C ILE A 39 20.87 10.16 -6.02
N TYR A 40 21.77 10.70 -5.19
CA TYR A 40 21.91 10.31 -3.79
C TYR A 40 20.62 10.54 -2.98
N PHE A 41 19.98 11.71 -3.12
CA PHE A 41 18.71 11.99 -2.46
C PHE A 41 17.58 11.10 -2.98
N SER A 42 17.52 10.85 -4.30
CA SER A 42 16.51 9.97 -4.89
C SER A 42 16.61 8.53 -4.37
N MET A 43 17.82 8.02 -4.18
CA MET A 43 18.05 6.67 -3.64
C MET A 43 17.76 6.57 -2.14
N ASN A 44 17.86 7.67 -1.40
CA ASN A 44 17.67 7.71 0.06
C ASN A 44 16.33 8.33 0.49
N GLN A 45 15.39 8.52 -0.42
CA GLN A 45 14.06 9.01 -0.05
C GLN A 45 13.31 7.97 0.78
N LYS A 46 13.10 8.27 2.04
CA LYS A 46 12.18 7.53 2.91
C LYS A 46 10.78 8.09 2.70
N ILE A 47 9.90 7.29 2.12
CA ILE A 47 8.49 7.67 1.95
C ILE A 47 7.79 7.43 3.29
N ILE A 48 7.38 8.50 3.95
CA ILE A 48 6.55 8.43 5.16
C ILE A 48 5.10 8.41 4.70
N LEU A 49 4.47 7.24 4.78
CA LEU A 49 3.03 7.11 4.55
C LEU A 49 2.31 7.13 5.90
N LYS A 50 1.45 8.11 6.07
CA LYS A 50 0.51 8.10 7.20
C LYS A 50 -0.66 7.17 6.82
N SER A 51 -0.75 6.02 7.47
CA SER A 51 -1.94 5.19 7.41
C SER A 51 -3.09 5.95 8.09
N PRO A 52 -4.30 5.98 7.52
CA PRO A 52 -5.45 6.60 8.17
C PRO A 52 -5.81 5.96 9.53
N TYR A 53 -5.19 4.86 9.86
CA TYR A 53 -5.41 4.09 11.11
C TYR A 53 -4.18 4.07 12.04
N SER A 54 -3.06 4.75 11.70
CA SER A 54 -1.89 4.75 12.55
C SER A 54 -2.06 5.74 13.70
N THR A 55 -2.05 5.23 14.90
CA THR A 55 -1.90 6.02 16.12
C THR A 55 -0.44 6.44 16.29
N ASN A 56 -0.12 7.68 15.89
CA ASN A 56 1.03 8.48 16.37
C ASN A 56 2.47 7.97 16.16
N LYS A 57 2.78 7.05 15.24
CA LYS A 57 4.16 6.77 14.86
C LYS A 57 4.38 7.08 13.38
N ASP A 58 5.38 7.89 13.08
CA ASP A 58 5.88 8.09 11.72
C ASP A 58 6.50 6.76 11.25
N GLU A 59 5.82 6.08 10.32
CA GLU A 59 6.28 4.81 9.79
C GLU A 59 7.37 5.05 8.74
N ILE A 60 8.59 4.63 9.05
CA ILE A 60 9.71 4.68 8.11
C ILE A 60 9.62 3.42 7.23
N ILE A 61 9.33 3.62 5.94
CA ILE A 61 9.36 2.53 4.97
C ILE A 61 10.79 2.41 4.45
N SER A 62 11.49 1.37 4.89
CA SER A 62 12.73 0.95 4.27
C SER A 62 12.41 -0.01 3.13
N ASP A 63 13.14 0.12 2.01
CA ASP A 63 12.98 -0.75 0.85
C ASP A 63 13.04 -2.24 1.24
N GLY A 64 11.95 -2.96 0.98
CA GLY A 64 11.90 -4.40 0.97
C GLY A 64 11.51 -5.11 2.27
N ILE A 65 11.40 -4.43 3.41
CA ILE A 65 10.95 -5.05 4.67
C ILE A 65 9.53 -4.58 4.95
N GLU A 66 8.59 -5.51 4.86
CA GLU A 66 7.20 -5.25 5.25
C GLU A 66 7.13 -5.20 6.77
N ASP A 67 6.70 -4.06 7.30
CA ASP A 67 6.49 -3.89 8.73
C ASP A 67 5.35 -4.80 9.21
N PRO A 68 5.59 -5.74 10.14
CA PRO A 68 4.57 -6.65 10.66
C PRO A 68 3.39 -5.90 11.29
N GLU A 69 3.61 -4.74 11.90
CA GLU A 69 2.55 -3.94 12.51
C GLU A 69 1.59 -3.38 11.43
N ARG A 70 2.11 -2.94 10.29
CA ARG A 70 1.31 -2.51 9.15
C ARG A 70 0.51 -3.64 8.52
N LEU A 71 1.11 -4.83 8.41
CA LEU A 71 0.41 -6.01 7.94
C LEU A 71 -0.71 -6.41 8.87
N ASN A 72 -0.50 -6.33 10.19
CA ASN A 72 -1.55 -6.51 11.18
C ASN A 72 -2.69 -5.50 11.00
N GLN A 73 -2.38 -4.20 10.91
CA GLN A 73 -3.39 -3.16 10.69
C GLN A 73 -4.18 -3.40 9.39
N PHE A 74 -3.47 -3.78 8.32
CA PHE A 74 -4.10 -4.15 7.05
C PHE A 74 -5.03 -5.36 7.22
N ALA A 75 -4.59 -6.41 7.92
CA ALA A 75 -5.39 -7.60 8.21
C ALA A 75 -6.67 -7.26 8.99
N TYR A 76 -6.57 -6.44 10.03
CA TYR A 76 -7.72 -5.98 10.80
C TYR A 76 -8.68 -5.16 9.95
N TYR A 77 -8.16 -4.25 9.12
CA TYR A 77 -8.97 -3.43 8.22
C TYR A 77 -9.74 -4.28 7.21
N ILE A 78 -9.06 -5.21 6.53
CA ILE A 78 -9.70 -6.10 5.56
C ILE A 78 -10.72 -7.02 6.25
N SER A 79 -10.40 -7.54 7.44
CA SER A 79 -11.32 -8.34 8.23
C SER A 79 -12.59 -7.57 8.60
N THR A 80 -12.45 -6.30 8.96
CA THR A 80 -13.59 -5.43 9.26
C THR A 80 -14.45 -5.20 8.02
N LEU A 81 -13.85 -4.89 6.87
CA LEU A 81 -14.58 -4.66 5.63
C LEU A 81 -15.28 -5.90 5.10
N THR A 82 -14.71 -7.09 5.31
CA THR A 82 -15.21 -8.34 4.73
C THR A 82 -16.07 -9.15 5.69
N GLN A 83 -15.86 -9.04 7.00
CA GLN A 83 -16.50 -9.91 7.99
C GLN A 83 -17.42 -9.18 8.96
N ASN A 84 -17.29 -7.85 9.16
CA ASN A 84 -18.23 -7.06 9.96
C ASN A 84 -19.23 -6.34 9.04
N ILE A 85 -20.14 -7.11 8.46
CA ILE A 85 -21.07 -6.66 7.41
C ILE A 85 -22.51 -6.77 7.89
N THR A 86 -23.28 -5.74 7.59
CA THR A 86 -24.73 -5.74 7.77
C THR A 86 -25.43 -5.58 6.41
N TYR A 87 -26.69 -5.96 6.35
CA TYR A 87 -27.49 -5.73 5.14
C TYR A 87 -27.59 -4.23 4.75
N ALA A 88 -27.37 -3.33 5.71
CA ALA A 88 -27.43 -1.88 5.49
C ALA A 88 -26.11 -1.33 4.90
N ASN A 89 -24.93 -1.87 5.31
CA ASN A 89 -23.63 -1.35 4.91
C ASN A 89 -22.89 -2.22 3.88
N ALA A 90 -23.43 -3.35 3.46
CA ALA A 90 -22.75 -4.31 2.58
C ALA A 90 -22.26 -3.71 1.26
N ASN A 91 -23.07 -2.85 0.64
CA ASN A 91 -22.66 -2.17 -0.61
C ASN A 91 -21.55 -1.15 -0.38
N GLU A 92 -21.61 -0.39 0.71
CA GLU A 92 -20.59 0.61 1.06
C GLU A 92 -19.25 -0.07 1.34
N GLN A 93 -19.25 -1.12 2.16
CA GLN A 93 -18.03 -1.87 2.45
C GLN A 93 -17.44 -2.53 1.20
N LEU A 94 -18.28 -3.04 0.31
CA LEU A 94 -17.83 -3.53 -0.99
C LEU A 94 -17.13 -2.42 -1.80
N GLN A 95 -17.69 -1.21 -1.86
CA GLN A 95 -17.07 -0.10 -2.58
C GLN A 95 -15.72 0.31 -1.97
N MET A 96 -15.59 0.25 -0.65
CA MET A 96 -14.31 0.51 0.04
C MET A 96 -13.26 -0.57 -0.21
N LEU A 97 -13.67 -1.82 -0.44
CA LEU A 97 -12.78 -2.95 -0.69
C LEU A 97 -12.27 -3.03 -2.13
N LEU A 98 -13.12 -2.66 -3.12
CA LEU A 98 -12.79 -2.75 -4.55
C LEU A 98 -11.48 -2.05 -4.94
N PRO A 99 -11.16 -0.83 -4.46
CA PRO A 99 -9.91 -0.15 -4.78
C PRO A 99 -8.66 -0.87 -4.26
N LEU A 100 -8.81 -1.78 -3.30
CA LEU A 100 -7.71 -2.53 -2.70
C LEU A 100 -7.40 -3.83 -3.46
N LEU A 101 -8.24 -4.23 -4.41
CA LEU A 101 -8.03 -5.44 -5.19
C LEU A 101 -6.92 -5.25 -6.22
N GLU A 102 -6.17 -6.33 -6.47
CA GLU A 102 -5.20 -6.41 -7.55
C GLU A 102 -5.89 -6.59 -8.90
N SER A 103 -5.33 -5.98 -9.94
CA SER A 103 -5.94 -5.98 -11.27
C SER A 103 -6.02 -7.35 -11.94
N GLN A 104 -5.09 -8.27 -11.65
CA GLN A 104 -5.05 -9.58 -12.30
C GLN A 104 -6.26 -10.46 -11.98
N ASN A 105 -6.71 -10.44 -10.71
CA ASN A 105 -7.84 -11.28 -10.24
C ASN A 105 -9.08 -10.43 -9.91
N PHE A 106 -9.10 -9.19 -10.38
CA PHE A 106 -10.12 -8.22 -10.00
C PHE A 106 -11.55 -8.70 -10.28
N ASP A 107 -11.81 -9.21 -11.47
CA ASP A 107 -13.17 -9.59 -11.87
C ASP A 107 -13.69 -10.80 -11.11
N GLU A 108 -12.85 -11.77 -10.83
CA GLU A 108 -13.23 -12.97 -10.07
C GLU A 108 -13.51 -12.64 -8.61
N VAL A 109 -12.56 -11.95 -7.95
CA VAL A 109 -12.72 -11.56 -6.54
C VAL A 109 -13.90 -10.61 -6.37
N LYS A 110 -14.06 -9.63 -7.27
CA LYS A 110 -15.19 -8.71 -7.28
C LYS A 110 -16.53 -9.45 -7.44
N LYS A 111 -16.59 -10.45 -8.32
CA LYS A 111 -17.79 -11.26 -8.51
C LYS A 111 -18.18 -11.98 -7.24
N ASN A 112 -17.22 -12.64 -6.58
CA ASN A 112 -17.45 -13.37 -5.33
C ASN A 112 -17.90 -12.44 -4.21
N LEU A 113 -17.25 -11.30 -4.03
CA LEU A 113 -17.63 -10.29 -3.05
C LEU A 113 -19.03 -9.71 -3.31
N LYS A 114 -19.39 -9.47 -4.58
CA LYS A 114 -20.75 -9.03 -4.94
C LYS A 114 -21.81 -10.09 -4.61
N LEU A 115 -21.52 -11.35 -4.86
CA LEU A 115 -22.46 -12.45 -4.53
C LEU A 115 -22.67 -12.54 -3.02
N GLU A 116 -21.61 -12.43 -2.21
CA GLU A 116 -21.70 -12.40 -0.75
C GLU A 116 -22.50 -11.18 -0.25
N ALA A 117 -22.20 -9.97 -0.77
CA ALA A 117 -22.95 -8.76 -0.43
C ALA A 117 -24.45 -8.89 -0.76
N LEU A 118 -24.79 -9.42 -1.94
CA LEU A 118 -26.17 -9.67 -2.33
C LEU A 118 -26.87 -10.70 -1.45
N TYR A 119 -26.15 -11.76 -1.06
CA TYR A 119 -26.66 -12.75 -0.14
C TYR A 119 -26.98 -12.14 1.23
N ILE A 120 -26.08 -11.31 1.77
CA ILE A 120 -26.27 -10.60 3.05
C ILE A 120 -27.48 -9.65 2.97
N ILE A 121 -27.60 -8.87 1.89
CA ILE A 121 -28.70 -7.91 1.72
C ILE A 121 -30.06 -8.64 1.60
N ARG A 122 -30.15 -9.63 0.72
CA ARG A 122 -31.40 -10.38 0.46
C ARG A 122 -31.92 -11.10 1.69
N ASN A 123 -31.03 -11.65 2.49
CA ASN A 123 -31.39 -12.42 3.68
C ASN A 123 -31.42 -11.56 4.95
N LYS A 124 -31.24 -10.22 4.84
CA LYS A 124 -31.20 -9.28 5.98
C LYS A 124 -30.24 -9.75 7.09
N ILE A 125 -29.04 -10.20 6.67
CA ILE A 125 -28.04 -10.73 7.60
C ILE A 125 -27.26 -9.57 8.21
N THR A 126 -26.99 -9.68 9.51
CA THR A 126 -25.95 -8.93 10.22
C THR A 126 -24.89 -9.92 10.66
N GLN A 127 -23.66 -9.68 10.23
CA GLN A 127 -22.50 -10.51 10.55
C GLN A 127 -21.51 -9.71 11.39
N ASN A 128 -21.15 -10.26 12.55
CA ASN A 128 -20.11 -9.76 13.42
C ASN A 128 -18.95 -10.75 13.46
N PHE A 129 -17.73 -10.23 13.40
CA PHE A 129 -16.52 -11.02 13.46
C PHE A 129 -15.60 -10.50 14.56
N TYR A 130 -15.17 -11.38 15.40
CA TYR A 130 -14.26 -11.12 16.51
C TYR A 130 -12.92 -11.75 16.17
N VAL A 131 -11.95 -10.91 15.85
CA VAL A 131 -10.58 -11.34 15.54
C VAL A 131 -9.96 -11.95 16.80
N GLY A 132 -9.45 -13.16 16.69
CA GLY A 132 -8.73 -13.84 17.77
C GLY A 132 -7.23 -13.82 17.54
N ASP A 133 -6.76 -14.26 16.39
CA ASP A 133 -5.34 -14.41 16.07
C ASP A 133 -5.06 -14.00 14.62
N VAL A 134 -3.87 -13.44 14.38
CA VAL A 134 -3.39 -13.03 13.05
C VAL A 134 -2.03 -13.67 12.81
N ASP A 135 -1.97 -14.57 11.86
CA ASP A 135 -0.74 -15.22 11.40
C ASP A 135 -0.30 -14.64 10.05
N ILE A 136 0.94 -14.17 9.98
CA ILE A 136 1.48 -13.46 8.81
C ILE A 136 2.66 -14.24 8.26
N ASP A 137 2.49 -14.84 7.08
CA ASP A 137 3.56 -15.42 6.29
C ASP A 137 4.04 -14.42 5.23
N GLN A 138 5.09 -13.68 5.56
CA GLN A 138 5.68 -12.69 4.65
C GLN A 138 6.37 -13.32 3.44
N LEU A 139 6.82 -14.57 3.53
CA LEU A 139 7.47 -15.25 2.41
C LEU A 139 6.45 -15.65 1.34
N GLN A 140 5.31 -16.18 1.77
CA GLN A 140 4.22 -16.57 0.88
C GLN A 140 3.27 -15.41 0.55
N LYS A 141 3.42 -14.26 1.21
CA LYS A 141 2.53 -13.10 1.08
C LYS A 141 1.08 -13.44 1.44
N VAL A 142 0.91 -14.18 2.53
CA VAL A 142 -0.38 -14.64 3.02
C VAL A 142 -0.58 -14.21 4.47
N ILE A 143 -1.75 -13.66 4.75
CA ILE A 143 -2.21 -13.36 6.10
C ILE A 143 -3.41 -14.24 6.40
N LYS A 144 -3.39 -14.94 7.53
CA LYS A 144 -4.50 -15.72 8.03
C LYS A 144 -5.05 -15.10 9.30
N VAL A 145 -6.29 -14.63 9.23
CA VAL A 145 -6.99 -14.05 10.37
C VAL A 145 -7.98 -15.06 10.90
N LYS A 146 -7.69 -15.65 12.05
CA LYS A 146 -8.56 -16.56 12.74
C LYS A 146 -9.47 -15.81 13.70
N GLY A 147 -10.76 -16.12 13.69
CA GLY A 147 -11.70 -15.45 14.56
C GLY A 147 -13.02 -16.16 14.69
N ILE A 148 -13.91 -15.57 15.47
CA ILE A 148 -15.25 -16.08 15.73
C ILE A 148 -16.25 -15.21 15.00
N ARG A 149 -17.08 -15.81 14.18
CA ARG A 149 -18.13 -15.16 13.41
C ARG A 149 -19.51 -15.48 13.97
N GLN A 150 -20.31 -14.44 14.18
CA GLN A 150 -21.72 -14.56 14.54
C GLN A 150 -22.58 -13.99 13.41
N ARG A 151 -23.57 -14.73 12.97
CA ARG A 151 -24.57 -14.27 11.98
C ARG A 151 -25.95 -14.19 12.60
N LYS A 152 -26.65 -13.08 12.35
CA LYS A 152 -28.04 -12.86 12.77
C LYS A 152 -28.87 -12.53 11.53
N VAL A 153 -30.09 -13.05 11.47
CA VAL A 153 -31.07 -12.72 10.43
C VAL A 153 -32.22 -11.97 11.06
N SER A 154 -32.54 -10.77 10.57
CA SER A 154 -33.61 -9.92 11.12
C SER A 154 -33.55 -9.76 12.66
N GLY A 155 -32.33 -9.74 13.23
CA GLY A 155 -32.11 -9.62 14.67
C GLY A 155 -32.06 -10.95 15.45
N GLU A 156 -32.45 -12.06 14.85
CA GLU A 156 -32.32 -13.40 15.46
C GLU A 156 -30.98 -14.04 15.04
N VAL A 157 -30.36 -14.73 16.00
CA VAL A 157 -29.11 -15.45 15.74
C VAL A 157 -29.42 -16.68 14.90
N LEU A 158 -28.70 -16.83 13.78
CA LEU A 158 -28.75 -18.04 12.98
C LEU A 158 -28.12 -19.19 13.78
N LYS A 159 -28.96 -20.03 14.38
CA LYS A 159 -28.50 -21.22 15.04
C LYS A 159 -28.11 -22.26 14.01
N ASN A 160 -26.82 -22.46 13.79
CA ASN A 160 -26.34 -23.71 13.25
C ASN A 160 -26.52 -24.76 14.35
N ALA A 161 -26.94 -25.96 14.02
CA ALA A 161 -27.48 -26.98 14.89
C ALA A 161 -26.77 -27.26 16.24
N ASN A 162 -25.59 -26.64 16.50
CA ASN A 162 -24.83 -26.79 17.74
C ASN A 162 -24.18 -25.51 18.31
N ASN A 163 -24.05 -24.39 17.61
CA ASN A 163 -23.40 -23.17 18.13
C ASN A 163 -23.87 -21.91 17.43
N ASP A 164 -24.11 -20.85 18.19
CA ASP A 164 -24.41 -19.48 17.71
C ASP A 164 -23.21 -18.81 17.08
N TYR A 165 -22.02 -19.41 17.16
CA TYR A 165 -20.73 -18.88 16.72
C TYR A 165 -20.01 -19.90 15.85
N GLU A 166 -19.42 -19.42 14.78
CA GLU A 166 -18.58 -20.20 13.86
C GLU A 166 -17.13 -19.76 13.99
N THR A 167 -16.20 -20.69 14.16
CA THR A 167 -14.77 -20.37 13.99
C THR A 167 -14.46 -20.32 12.49
N VAL A 168 -13.92 -19.20 12.04
CA VAL A 168 -13.54 -19.01 10.65
C VAL A 168 -12.12 -18.50 10.53
N VAL A 169 -11.48 -18.85 9.43
CA VAL A 169 -10.18 -18.33 9.02
C VAL A 169 -10.36 -17.54 7.74
N LEU A 170 -10.09 -16.23 7.81
CA LEU A 170 -9.99 -15.37 6.64
C LEU A 170 -8.57 -15.42 6.12
N THR A 171 -8.38 -15.90 4.90
CA THR A 171 -7.10 -15.94 4.22
C THR A 171 -7.02 -14.77 3.24
N ILE A 172 -5.99 -13.92 3.39
CA ILE A 172 -5.72 -12.74 2.56
C ILE A 172 -4.40 -12.98 1.85
N GLU A 173 -4.43 -13.24 0.54
CA GLU A 173 -3.23 -13.19 -0.28
C GLU A 173 -3.01 -11.75 -0.72
N TYR A 174 -1.83 -11.21 -0.49
CA TYR A 174 -1.52 -9.83 -0.79
C TYR A 174 -0.28 -9.69 -1.64
N ILE A 175 -0.14 -8.52 -2.26
CA ILE A 175 1.09 -8.08 -2.93
C ILE A 175 1.43 -6.68 -2.45
N VAL A 176 2.70 -6.33 -2.53
CA VAL A 176 3.21 -4.97 -2.25
C VAL A 176 3.55 -4.30 -3.56
N LYS A 177 2.98 -3.13 -3.81
CA LYS A 177 3.29 -2.29 -4.97
C LYS A 177 3.89 -0.96 -4.54
N TYR A 178 4.85 -0.48 -5.32
CA TYR A 178 5.46 0.85 -5.13
C TYR A 178 6.00 1.10 -3.71
N GLY A 179 6.67 0.08 -3.14
CA GLY A 179 7.36 0.17 -1.85
C GLY A 179 6.45 0.16 -0.61
N SER A 180 5.12 0.26 -0.73
CA SER A 180 4.30 0.39 0.49
C SER A 180 2.80 0.17 0.36
N TYR A 181 2.27 -0.01 -0.85
CA TYR A 181 0.83 -0.22 -1.01
C TYR A 181 0.49 -1.70 -1.03
N PHE A 182 -0.25 -2.17 -0.02
CA PHE A 182 -0.81 -3.51 -0.02
C PHE A 182 -2.01 -3.58 -0.97
N ARG A 183 -2.02 -4.60 -1.81
CA ARG A 183 -3.16 -4.94 -2.67
C ARG A 183 -3.56 -6.36 -2.39
N ILE A 184 -4.85 -6.62 -2.43
CA ILE A 184 -5.42 -7.94 -2.23
C ILE A 184 -5.37 -8.68 -3.56
N LYS A 185 -4.65 -9.80 -3.60
CA LYS A 185 -4.60 -10.70 -4.73
C LYS A 185 -5.77 -11.69 -4.70
N ASN A 186 -6.04 -12.24 -3.52
CA ASN A 186 -7.12 -13.19 -3.31
C ASN A 186 -7.68 -13.10 -1.88
N LEU A 187 -8.95 -13.47 -1.71
CA LEU A 187 -9.63 -13.56 -0.41
C LEU A 187 -10.36 -14.90 -0.32
N GLY A 188 -10.09 -15.64 0.73
CA GLY A 188 -10.76 -16.88 1.06
C GLY A 188 -11.30 -16.87 2.47
N VAL A 189 -12.45 -17.51 2.70
CA VAL A 189 -13.01 -17.71 4.04
C VAL A 189 -13.31 -19.18 4.23
N GLU A 190 -12.63 -19.80 5.16
CA GLU A 190 -12.80 -21.20 5.51
C GLU A 190 -13.43 -21.35 6.89
N LYS A 191 -14.33 -22.33 7.03
CA LYS A 191 -14.88 -22.71 8.33
C LYS A 191 -13.97 -23.76 8.95
N THR A 192 -13.53 -23.50 10.17
CA THR A 192 -12.84 -24.51 10.95
C THR A 192 -13.87 -25.35 11.72
N LYS A 193 -13.80 -26.66 11.55
CA LYS A 193 -14.65 -27.62 12.28
C LYS A 193 -14.28 -27.69 13.76
#